data_7e05151159bdee8b79fed2aef7707738
#
_entry.id   7e05151159bdee8b79fed2aef7707738
#
_cell.length_a   1.000
_cell.length_b   1.000
_cell.length_c   1.000
_cell.angle_alpha   90.00
_cell.angle_beta   90.00
_cell.angle_gamma   90.00
#
_symmetry.space_group_name_H-M   'P 1'
#
loop_
_entity.id
_entity.type
_entity.pdbx_description
1 polymer ?
#
loop_
_entity_poly.entity_id
_entity_poly.type
_entity_poly.pdbx_seq_one_letter_code
_entity_poly.pdbx_strand_id
1 'polypeptide(L)'
;MLKVIKRVLRLSGDLSKRIYASFVFSFIDSIVAMFPVGAVFYTLTKIQNNKAFTGNDWLVIFGILLISLVVRMVFKYLVYSFQSTAGFEFVSRERITLGDKLRNVGMGFFHERNMGDITTTVTTDLNFLENYSMHLLDRVTTGMVNMVVISIFILMFDWRLGVIFILGVLCSFLIYGRMQKKGEELTAKQRQVQAASVEATLEYVQGISVIKSFNMAEKNLSGIEKAYEKSMEASYALEQDFAPMNVAYSMVFRVAACAIILVSQIFALGGELDFSSLAVILIASFSIFNSVEVMGQMTAMIRSMEASLDRVERIKGEKNIDDGGGDISLKSYDIVFDHVSFSYEQGTKILDDVSFTIPQGGMTAIVGPSGGGKTTITRLISRFWDIQGGSITIGGKDVREFTSDSLLKNMSMVFQNVYLFKDTIENNIKFGCPEASHEQVVEAAKKARCHDFISLLPEGYNTMIGEGGSTLSGGEKQRISIARAMLKNAPIVLLDEATASVDPENEVYLQQAISTLVKDKTLIVIAHRLSTIRDAEQILVIDNGKLVQHGKHDELVLQEGIYQKYWNIRQNAKAWKVAQ
;
A
#
# COMPACT_ATOMS: atom_id res chain seq x y z
N MET A 1 1.75 0.32 -23.62
CA MET A 1 2.59 -0.90 -23.57
C MET A 1 4.08 -0.59 -23.41
N LEU A 2 4.79 0.01 -24.39
CA LEU A 2 6.23 0.35 -24.27
C LEU A 2 6.56 1.29 -23.10
N LYS A 3 5.64 2.21 -22.75
CA LYS A 3 5.80 3.08 -21.58
C LYS A 3 5.87 2.28 -20.27
N VAL A 4 5.01 1.28 -20.12
CA VAL A 4 4.97 0.43 -18.91
C VAL A 4 6.26 -0.40 -18.82
N ILE A 5 6.72 -1.00 -19.92
CA ILE A 5 7.98 -1.74 -19.95
C ILE A 5 9.15 -0.83 -19.52
N LYS A 6 9.27 0.36 -20.12
CA LYS A 6 10.31 1.33 -19.75
C LYS A 6 10.24 1.74 -18.28
N ARG A 7 9.01 1.87 -17.73
CA ARG A 7 8.79 2.21 -16.33
C ARG A 7 9.25 1.10 -15.40
N VAL A 8 8.86 -0.15 -15.68
CA VAL A 8 9.32 -1.32 -14.91
C VAL A 8 10.84 -1.44 -14.96
N LEU A 9 11.46 -1.32 -16.14
CA LEU A 9 12.92 -1.35 -16.29
C LEU A 9 13.60 -0.25 -15.49
N ARG A 10 13.05 0.97 -15.49
CA ARG A 10 13.57 2.09 -14.70
C ARG A 10 13.50 1.82 -13.21
N LEU A 11 12.35 1.32 -12.72
CA LEU A 11 12.14 1.01 -11.30
C LEU A 11 12.97 -0.19 -10.84
N SER A 12 13.25 -1.13 -11.74
CA SER A 12 14.09 -2.30 -11.44
C SER A 12 15.57 -1.96 -11.25
N GLY A 13 16.03 -0.75 -11.62
CA GLY A 13 17.41 -0.31 -11.42
C GLY A 13 18.45 -1.30 -11.99
N ASP A 14 19.36 -1.79 -11.16
CA ASP A 14 20.41 -2.74 -11.55
C ASP A 14 19.88 -4.08 -12.07
N LEU A 15 18.69 -4.48 -11.66
CA LEU A 15 18.03 -5.71 -12.12
C LEU A 15 17.65 -5.63 -13.60
N SER A 16 17.53 -4.43 -14.17
CA SER A 16 17.25 -4.21 -15.59
C SER A 16 18.24 -4.93 -16.51
N LYS A 17 19.51 -5.08 -16.10
CA LYS A 17 20.54 -5.82 -16.87
C LYS A 17 20.16 -7.29 -17.06
N ARG A 18 19.61 -7.95 -16.02
CA ARG A 18 19.11 -9.34 -16.11
C ARG A 18 17.89 -9.42 -17.02
N ILE A 19 16.99 -8.44 -16.94
CA ILE A 19 15.80 -8.38 -17.81
C ILE A 19 16.22 -8.18 -19.28
N TYR A 20 17.20 -7.31 -19.57
CA TYR A 20 17.72 -7.16 -20.93
C TYR A 20 18.39 -8.44 -21.46
N ALA A 21 19.15 -9.15 -20.61
CA ALA A 21 19.73 -10.44 -20.98
C ALA A 21 18.63 -11.47 -21.34
N SER A 22 17.52 -11.48 -20.60
CA SER A 22 16.39 -12.36 -20.94
C SER A 22 15.75 -12.02 -22.28
N PHE A 23 15.73 -10.75 -22.70
CA PHE A 23 15.25 -10.36 -24.03
C PHE A 23 16.14 -10.93 -25.16
N VAL A 24 17.45 -10.94 -24.94
CA VAL A 24 18.39 -11.57 -25.89
C VAL A 24 18.14 -13.07 -25.97
N PHE A 25 17.92 -13.73 -24.81
CA PHE A 25 17.60 -15.16 -24.80
C PHE A 25 16.26 -15.46 -25.47
N SER A 26 15.24 -14.63 -25.27
CA SER A 26 13.96 -14.72 -25.99
C SER A 26 14.11 -14.55 -27.49
N PHE A 27 15.01 -13.68 -27.93
CA PHE A 27 15.31 -13.51 -29.36
C PHE A 27 15.92 -14.77 -29.97
N ILE A 28 16.88 -15.40 -29.29
CA ILE A 28 17.47 -16.65 -29.71
C ILE A 28 16.44 -17.78 -29.75
N ASP A 29 15.60 -17.92 -28.69
CA ASP A 29 14.50 -18.89 -28.64
C ASP A 29 13.54 -18.72 -29.82
N SER A 30 13.20 -17.47 -30.18
CA SER A 30 12.31 -17.16 -31.30
C SER A 30 12.90 -17.57 -32.67
N ILE A 31 14.20 -17.40 -32.89
CA ILE A 31 14.87 -17.86 -34.11
C ILE A 31 14.87 -19.38 -34.16
N VAL A 32 15.25 -20.04 -33.07
CA VAL A 32 15.33 -21.50 -33.00
C VAL A 32 13.95 -22.14 -33.12
N ALA A 33 12.88 -21.43 -32.72
CA ALA A 33 11.49 -21.85 -32.90
C ALA A 33 11.11 -22.05 -34.39
N MET A 34 11.84 -21.45 -35.33
CA MET A 34 11.62 -21.65 -36.79
C MET A 34 12.35 -22.89 -37.35
N PHE A 35 13.27 -23.53 -36.61
CA PHE A 35 14.03 -24.70 -37.09
C PHE A 35 13.16 -25.90 -37.43
N PRO A 36 12.13 -26.28 -36.68
CA PRO A 36 11.18 -27.33 -37.05
C PRO A 36 10.50 -27.07 -38.41
N VAL A 37 10.15 -25.79 -38.67
CA VAL A 37 9.59 -25.37 -39.97
C VAL A 37 10.62 -25.57 -41.09
N GLY A 38 11.88 -25.25 -40.83
CA GLY A 38 12.99 -25.54 -41.76
C GLY A 38 13.17 -27.05 -42.05
N ALA A 39 13.01 -27.90 -41.03
CA ALA A 39 13.05 -29.36 -41.23
C ALA A 39 11.91 -29.87 -42.10
N VAL A 40 10.68 -29.33 -41.94
CA VAL A 40 9.52 -29.60 -42.80
C VAL A 40 9.83 -29.16 -44.26
N PHE A 41 10.35 -27.94 -44.41
CA PHE A 41 10.72 -27.42 -45.72
C PHE A 41 11.75 -28.29 -46.42
N TYR A 42 12.80 -28.70 -45.73
CA TYR A 42 13.83 -29.63 -46.26
C TYR A 42 13.20 -30.95 -46.73
N THR A 43 12.33 -31.53 -45.91
CA THR A 43 11.63 -32.79 -46.22
C THR A 43 10.78 -32.66 -47.50
N LEU A 44 9.96 -31.61 -47.59
CA LEU A 44 9.08 -31.36 -48.73
C LEU A 44 9.84 -31.07 -50.00
N THR A 45 10.93 -30.28 -49.93
CA THR A 45 11.80 -30.02 -51.08
C THR A 45 12.45 -31.27 -51.62
N LYS A 46 12.80 -32.23 -50.76
CA LYS A 46 13.34 -33.52 -51.19
C LYS A 46 12.29 -34.39 -51.87
N ILE A 47 11.10 -34.44 -51.36
CA ILE A 47 9.95 -35.13 -51.96
C ILE A 47 9.64 -34.53 -53.35
N GLN A 48 9.54 -33.21 -53.44
CA GLN A 48 9.25 -32.51 -54.68
C GLN A 48 10.28 -32.80 -55.79
N ASN A 49 11.56 -32.91 -55.42
CA ASN A 49 12.64 -33.21 -56.32
C ASN A 49 12.82 -34.72 -56.65
N ASN A 50 11.87 -35.56 -56.22
CA ASN A 50 11.91 -37.03 -56.37
C ASN A 50 13.22 -37.67 -55.89
N LYS A 51 13.90 -37.08 -54.90
CA LYS A 51 15.15 -37.61 -54.34
C LYS A 51 14.84 -38.61 -53.24
N ALA A 52 15.43 -39.80 -53.34
CA ALA A 52 15.28 -40.81 -52.28
C ALA A 52 15.87 -40.33 -50.97
N PHE A 53 15.20 -40.64 -49.85
CA PHE A 53 15.71 -40.37 -48.52
C PHE A 53 16.85 -41.33 -48.18
N THR A 54 17.96 -40.79 -47.80
CA THR A 54 19.12 -41.53 -47.30
C THR A 54 19.15 -41.53 -45.79
N GLY A 55 19.91 -42.46 -45.18
CA GLY A 55 20.08 -42.47 -43.71
C GLY A 55 20.63 -41.13 -43.18
N ASN A 56 21.40 -40.43 -43.99
CA ASN A 56 21.97 -39.13 -43.62
C ASN A 56 20.88 -38.02 -43.53
N ASP A 57 19.84 -38.09 -44.35
CA ASP A 57 18.75 -37.12 -44.30
C ASP A 57 17.93 -37.23 -43.03
N TRP A 58 17.66 -38.46 -42.59
CA TRP A 58 17.00 -38.72 -41.33
C TRP A 58 17.84 -38.22 -40.16
N LEU A 59 19.15 -38.38 -40.19
CA LEU A 59 20.05 -37.81 -39.18
C LEU A 59 20.03 -36.28 -39.18
N VAL A 60 19.99 -35.63 -40.34
CA VAL A 60 19.89 -34.16 -40.46
C VAL A 60 18.57 -33.67 -39.89
N ILE A 61 17.42 -34.25 -40.28
CA ILE A 61 16.10 -33.90 -39.79
C ILE A 61 16.03 -34.10 -38.26
N PHE A 62 16.45 -35.27 -37.78
CA PHE A 62 16.47 -35.57 -36.36
C PHE A 62 17.41 -34.62 -35.61
N GLY A 63 18.58 -34.32 -36.15
CA GLY A 63 19.53 -33.38 -35.60
C GLY A 63 18.95 -31.97 -35.46
N ILE A 64 18.29 -31.44 -36.50
CA ILE A 64 17.64 -30.12 -36.48
C ILE A 64 16.55 -30.09 -35.39
N LEU A 65 15.70 -31.12 -35.31
CA LEU A 65 14.62 -31.18 -34.31
C LEU A 65 15.18 -31.31 -32.90
N LEU A 66 16.18 -32.18 -32.69
CA LEU A 66 16.79 -32.39 -31.37
C LEU A 66 17.51 -31.13 -30.88
N ILE A 67 18.32 -30.51 -31.76
CA ILE A 67 19.00 -29.24 -31.43
C ILE A 67 18.00 -28.17 -31.10
N SER A 68 16.93 -28.02 -31.92
CA SER A 68 15.87 -27.07 -31.64
C SER A 68 15.24 -27.30 -30.28
N LEU A 69 14.91 -28.55 -29.93
CA LEU A 69 14.32 -28.89 -28.64
C LEU A 69 15.23 -28.52 -27.46
N VAL A 70 16.51 -28.99 -27.53
CA VAL A 70 17.47 -28.78 -26.43
C VAL A 70 17.79 -27.29 -26.26
N VAL A 71 18.08 -26.59 -27.34
CA VAL A 71 18.42 -25.16 -27.33
C VAL A 71 17.24 -24.35 -26.77
N ARG A 72 16.02 -24.62 -27.24
CA ARG A 72 14.82 -23.95 -26.74
C ARG A 72 14.58 -24.24 -25.27
N MET A 73 14.77 -25.48 -24.82
CA MET A 73 14.63 -25.82 -23.39
C MET A 73 15.61 -24.99 -22.54
N VAL A 74 16.87 -24.90 -22.94
CA VAL A 74 17.90 -24.12 -22.24
C VAL A 74 17.56 -22.63 -22.23
N PHE A 75 17.25 -22.04 -23.37
CA PHE A 75 16.98 -20.61 -23.46
C PHE A 75 15.67 -20.24 -22.76
N LYS A 76 14.63 -21.05 -22.84
CA LYS A 76 13.39 -20.84 -22.05
C LYS A 76 13.64 -20.91 -20.55
N TYR A 77 14.45 -21.85 -20.09
CA TYR A 77 14.85 -21.92 -18.70
C TYR A 77 15.61 -20.65 -18.26
N LEU A 78 16.56 -20.18 -19.07
CA LEU A 78 17.31 -18.96 -18.79
C LEU A 78 16.39 -17.74 -18.76
N VAL A 79 15.51 -17.56 -19.74
CA VAL A 79 14.51 -16.47 -19.75
C VAL A 79 13.71 -16.48 -18.47
N TYR A 80 13.11 -17.61 -18.14
CA TYR A 80 12.27 -17.75 -16.95
C TYR A 80 13.05 -17.48 -15.65
N SER A 81 14.25 -18.06 -15.52
CA SER A 81 15.08 -17.88 -14.33
C SER A 81 15.49 -16.41 -14.15
N PHE A 82 15.94 -15.75 -15.19
CA PHE A 82 16.40 -14.35 -15.13
C PHE A 82 15.25 -13.37 -14.86
N GLN A 83 14.10 -13.59 -15.47
CA GLN A 83 12.93 -12.72 -15.29
C GLN A 83 12.26 -12.93 -13.94
N SER A 84 11.96 -14.19 -13.56
CA SER A 84 11.28 -14.47 -12.29
C SER A 84 12.11 -14.00 -11.10
N THR A 85 13.42 -14.31 -11.11
CA THR A 85 14.31 -13.86 -10.02
C THR A 85 14.35 -12.33 -9.94
N ALA A 86 14.45 -11.64 -11.08
CA ALA A 86 14.44 -10.18 -11.11
C ALA A 86 13.09 -9.61 -10.62
N GLY A 87 11.97 -10.27 -10.92
CA GLY A 87 10.64 -9.85 -10.48
C GLY A 87 10.45 -9.95 -8.99
N PHE A 88 10.79 -11.08 -8.39
CA PHE A 88 10.70 -11.27 -6.95
C PHE A 88 11.64 -10.31 -6.20
N GLU A 89 12.87 -10.13 -6.67
CA GLU A 89 13.82 -9.21 -6.07
C GLU A 89 13.36 -7.75 -6.18
N PHE A 90 12.80 -7.36 -7.33
CA PHE A 90 12.21 -6.03 -7.55
C PHE A 90 11.09 -5.74 -6.54
N VAL A 91 10.11 -6.63 -6.42
CA VAL A 91 8.98 -6.39 -5.51
C VAL A 91 9.40 -6.44 -4.05
N SER A 92 10.35 -7.31 -3.68
CA SER A 92 10.91 -7.33 -2.33
C SER A 92 11.56 -5.99 -1.97
N ARG A 93 12.37 -5.42 -2.89
CA ARG A 93 12.97 -4.08 -2.70
C ARG A 93 11.91 -2.99 -2.60
N GLU A 94 10.87 -3.06 -3.44
CA GLU A 94 9.76 -2.08 -3.38
C GLU A 94 9.00 -2.15 -2.06
N ARG A 95 8.75 -3.35 -1.49
CA ARG A 95 8.14 -3.51 -0.17
C ARG A 95 8.96 -2.85 0.93
N ILE A 96 10.28 -3.07 0.93
CA ILE A 96 11.19 -2.44 1.90
C ILE A 96 11.17 -0.92 1.74
N THR A 97 11.31 -0.43 0.51
CA THR A 97 11.31 1.01 0.21
C THR A 97 10.00 1.68 0.63
N LEU A 98 8.84 1.02 0.40
CA LEU A 98 7.55 1.52 0.86
C LEU A 98 7.44 1.51 2.38
N GLY A 99 7.95 0.47 3.06
CA GLY A 99 8.00 0.41 4.52
C GLY A 99 8.80 1.57 5.12
N ASP A 100 10.00 1.81 4.58
CA ASP A 100 10.86 2.93 4.98
C ASP A 100 10.18 4.28 4.68
N LYS A 101 9.51 4.39 3.54
CA LYS A 101 8.77 5.60 3.18
C LYS A 101 7.62 5.87 4.15
N LEU A 102 6.80 4.86 4.45
CA LEU A 102 5.68 4.97 5.37
C LEU A 102 6.14 5.35 6.80
N ARG A 103 7.33 4.91 7.22
CA ARG A 103 7.92 5.32 8.49
C ARG A 103 8.20 6.84 8.55
N ASN A 104 8.58 7.44 7.44
CA ASN A 104 9.07 8.83 7.36
C ASN A 104 8.02 9.84 6.89
N VAL A 105 6.81 9.39 6.57
CA VAL A 105 5.69 10.27 6.17
C VAL A 105 4.94 10.73 7.42
N GLY A 106 4.44 11.99 7.42
CA GLY A 106 3.65 12.53 8.51
C GLY A 106 2.33 11.76 8.73
N MET A 107 1.84 11.77 9.97
CA MET A 107 0.62 11.04 10.36
C MET A 107 -0.63 11.46 9.56
N GLY A 108 -0.66 12.68 9.02
CA GLY A 108 -1.75 13.14 8.16
C GLY A 108 -1.95 12.29 6.90
N PHE A 109 -0.89 11.63 6.42
CA PHE A 109 -0.98 10.72 5.29
C PHE A 109 -1.81 9.45 5.61
N PHE A 110 -1.83 9.03 6.88
CA PHE A 110 -2.59 7.86 7.34
C PHE A 110 -4.06 8.15 7.67
N HIS A 111 -4.60 9.26 7.17
CA HIS A 111 -6.02 9.55 7.31
C HIS A 111 -6.87 8.41 6.71
N GLU A 112 -8.10 8.18 7.20
CA GLU A 112 -8.95 7.03 6.86
C GLU A 112 -9.05 6.76 5.35
N ARG A 113 -9.12 7.80 4.51
CA ARG A 113 -9.16 7.68 3.04
C ARG A 113 -7.88 7.07 2.45
N ASN A 114 -6.73 7.34 3.03
CA ASN A 114 -5.45 6.83 2.53
C ASN A 114 -5.12 5.44 3.06
N MET A 115 -5.65 5.05 4.22
CA MET A 115 -5.37 3.74 4.82
C MET A 115 -5.80 2.58 3.91
N GLY A 116 -6.97 2.66 3.30
CA GLY A 116 -7.44 1.66 2.33
C GLY A 116 -6.54 1.57 1.11
N ASP A 117 -6.12 2.71 0.57
CA ASP A 117 -5.18 2.79 -0.57
C ASP A 117 -3.81 2.22 -0.22
N ILE A 118 -3.27 2.54 0.96
CA ILE A 118 -1.98 2.02 1.46
C ILE A 118 -2.07 0.50 1.59
N THR A 119 -3.11 -0.01 2.26
CA THR A 119 -3.32 -1.44 2.45
C THR A 119 -3.43 -2.15 1.11
N THR A 120 -4.24 -1.63 0.17
CA THR A 120 -4.39 -2.20 -1.17
C THR A 120 -3.06 -2.20 -1.92
N THR A 121 -2.28 -1.12 -1.83
CA THR A 121 -0.98 -1.02 -2.51
C THR A 121 0.01 -2.04 -1.97
N VAL A 122 0.14 -2.15 -0.65
CA VAL A 122 1.11 -3.06 -0.01
C VAL A 122 0.72 -4.53 -0.16
N THR A 123 -0.57 -4.86 -0.09
CA THR A 123 -1.04 -6.26 -0.14
C THR A 123 -1.41 -6.71 -1.54
N THR A 124 -2.25 -5.96 -2.25
CA THR A 124 -2.83 -6.39 -3.53
C THR A 124 -1.96 -5.98 -4.72
N ASP A 125 -1.55 -4.71 -4.79
CA ASP A 125 -0.81 -4.20 -5.95
C ASP A 125 0.60 -4.79 -6.03
N LEU A 126 1.33 -4.85 -4.92
CA LEU A 126 2.65 -5.47 -4.92
C LEU A 126 2.58 -6.96 -5.21
N ASN A 127 1.57 -7.69 -4.70
CA ASN A 127 1.37 -9.09 -5.06
C ASN A 127 1.02 -9.26 -6.54
N PHE A 128 0.21 -8.35 -7.10
CA PHE A 128 -0.06 -8.35 -8.54
C PHE A 128 1.20 -8.10 -9.37
N LEU A 129 2.01 -7.12 -8.98
CA LEU A 129 3.30 -6.84 -9.63
C LEU A 129 4.26 -8.03 -9.51
N GLU A 130 4.32 -8.70 -8.36
CA GLU A 130 5.16 -9.87 -8.11
C GLU A 130 4.82 -11.03 -9.05
N ASN A 131 3.54 -11.36 -9.16
CA ASN A 131 3.09 -12.53 -9.90
C ASN A 131 3.00 -12.29 -11.41
N TYR A 132 2.67 -11.07 -11.84
CA TYR A 132 2.30 -10.82 -13.22
C TYR A 132 3.24 -9.91 -13.99
N SER A 133 4.08 -9.09 -13.32
CA SER A 133 4.92 -8.12 -14.04
C SER A 133 5.90 -8.78 -15.02
N MET A 134 6.57 -9.85 -14.58
CA MET A 134 7.56 -10.54 -15.41
C MET A 134 6.91 -11.42 -16.47
N HIS A 135 5.79 -12.05 -16.17
CA HIS A 135 5.01 -12.78 -17.17
C HIS A 135 4.48 -11.86 -18.28
N LEU A 136 4.06 -10.67 -17.91
CA LEU A 136 3.59 -9.67 -18.86
C LEU A 136 4.76 -9.18 -19.73
N LEU A 137 5.90 -8.88 -19.12
CA LEU A 137 7.12 -8.49 -19.83
C LEU A 137 7.55 -9.57 -20.81
N ASP A 138 7.59 -10.84 -20.39
CA ASP A 138 7.94 -11.96 -21.25
C ASP A 138 7.01 -12.07 -22.46
N ARG A 139 5.69 -12.10 -22.21
CA ARG A 139 4.72 -12.25 -23.30
C ARG A 139 4.76 -11.09 -24.30
N VAL A 140 4.88 -9.86 -23.82
CA VAL A 140 4.95 -8.69 -24.68
C VAL A 140 6.27 -8.67 -25.47
N THR A 141 7.39 -8.94 -24.81
CA THR A 141 8.71 -8.94 -25.45
C THR A 141 8.85 -10.07 -26.46
N THR A 142 8.47 -11.30 -26.06
CA THR A 142 8.46 -12.46 -26.96
C THR A 142 7.51 -12.24 -28.15
N GLY A 143 6.34 -11.63 -27.92
CA GLY A 143 5.41 -11.26 -28.98
C GLY A 143 6.02 -10.28 -29.99
N MET A 144 6.70 -9.23 -29.51
CA MET A 144 7.39 -8.26 -30.36
C MET A 144 8.55 -8.90 -31.16
N VAL A 145 9.35 -9.71 -30.47
CA VAL A 145 10.47 -10.43 -31.11
C VAL A 145 9.96 -11.40 -32.17
N ASN A 146 8.96 -12.20 -31.82
CA ASN A 146 8.36 -13.14 -32.80
C ASN A 146 7.78 -12.40 -34.01
N MET A 147 7.12 -11.26 -33.80
CA MET A 147 6.59 -10.44 -34.89
C MET A 147 7.72 -10.06 -35.87
N VAL A 148 8.86 -9.61 -35.37
CA VAL A 148 10.02 -9.24 -36.22
C VAL A 148 10.62 -10.46 -36.90
N VAL A 149 10.86 -11.55 -36.16
CA VAL A 149 11.45 -12.79 -36.72
C VAL A 149 10.55 -13.39 -37.80
N ILE A 150 9.24 -13.47 -37.55
CA ILE A 150 8.26 -13.98 -38.51
C ILE A 150 8.16 -13.07 -39.73
N SER A 151 8.17 -11.73 -39.54
CA SER A 151 8.18 -10.79 -40.69
C SER A 151 9.37 -11.03 -41.61
N ILE A 152 10.56 -11.16 -41.03
CA ILE A 152 11.80 -11.45 -41.79
C ILE A 152 11.69 -12.80 -42.51
N PHE A 153 11.20 -13.82 -41.78
CA PHE A 153 11.05 -15.17 -42.34
C PHE A 153 10.13 -15.19 -43.56
N ILE A 154 8.96 -14.54 -43.50
CA ILE A 154 8.00 -14.51 -44.63
C ILE A 154 8.60 -13.70 -45.80
N LEU A 155 9.25 -12.56 -45.53
CA LEU A 155 9.90 -11.74 -46.54
C LEU A 155 11.00 -12.50 -47.29
N MET A 156 11.66 -13.45 -46.64
CA MET A 156 12.67 -14.32 -47.28
C MET A 156 12.06 -15.35 -48.25
N PHE A 157 10.80 -15.79 -48.00
CA PHE A 157 10.10 -16.70 -48.91
C PHE A 157 9.47 -15.96 -50.08
N ASP A 158 8.67 -14.93 -49.79
CA ASP A 158 8.11 -14.06 -50.84
C ASP A 158 7.80 -12.68 -50.22
N TRP A 159 8.37 -11.62 -50.75
CA TRP A 159 8.18 -10.25 -50.25
C TRP A 159 6.74 -9.78 -50.31
N ARG A 160 5.92 -10.27 -51.27
CA ARG A 160 4.50 -9.91 -51.44
C ARG A 160 3.66 -10.45 -50.29
N LEU A 161 3.92 -11.67 -49.83
CA LEU A 161 3.29 -12.27 -48.66
C LEU A 161 3.72 -11.55 -47.37
N GLY A 162 4.99 -11.14 -47.31
CA GLY A 162 5.49 -10.32 -46.22
C GLY A 162 4.78 -8.97 -46.10
N VAL A 163 4.45 -8.33 -47.23
CA VAL A 163 3.66 -7.08 -47.22
C VAL A 163 2.25 -7.32 -46.67
N ILE A 164 1.56 -8.42 -47.04
CA ILE A 164 0.23 -8.75 -46.49
C ILE A 164 0.31 -8.95 -44.97
N PHE A 165 1.35 -9.64 -44.49
CA PHE A 165 1.58 -9.83 -43.06
C PHE A 165 1.75 -8.49 -42.32
N ILE A 166 2.64 -7.63 -42.85
CA ILE A 166 2.90 -6.30 -42.25
C ILE A 166 1.64 -5.43 -42.25
N LEU A 167 0.85 -5.43 -43.35
CA LEU A 167 -0.41 -4.70 -43.41
C LEU A 167 -1.40 -5.22 -42.36
N GLY A 168 -1.53 -6.53 -42.17
CA GLY A 168 -2.34 -7.13 -41.14
C GLY A 168 -1.94 -6.65 -39.73
N VAL A 169 -0.65 -6.64 -39.46
CA VAL A 169 -0.12 -6.13 -38.20
C VAL A 169 -0.40 -4.63 -38.04
N LEU A 170 -0.20 -3.80 -39.05
CA LEU A 170 -0.48 -2.36 -38.99
C LEU A 170 -1.98 -2.08 -38.75
N CYS A 171 -2.87 -2.79 -39.46
CA CYS A 171 -4.31 -2.68 -39.21
C CYS A 171 -4.69 -3.06 -37.78
N SER A 172 -4.07 -4.10 -37.23
CA SER A 172 -4.32 -4.52 -35.84
C SER A 172 -3.90 -3.44 -34.84
N PHE A 173 -2.81 -2.73 -35.06
CA PHE A 173 -2.40 -1.61 -34.20
C PHE A 173 -3.38 -0.44 -34.22
N LEU A 174 -4.06 -0.17 -35.32
CA LEU A 174 -5.11 0.86 -35.39
C LEU A 174 -6.32 0.49 -34.53
N ILE A 175 -6.77 -0.76 -34.60
CA ILE A 175 -7.86 -1.26 -33.75
C ILE A 175 -7.44 -1.28 -32.29
N TYR A 176 -6.22 -1.75 -32.00
CA TYR A 176 -5.65 -1.76 -30.66
C TYR A 176 -5.64 -0.36 -30.02
N GLY A 177 -5.24 0.66 -30.76
CA GLY A 177 -5.23 2.04 -30.29
C GLY A 177 -6.63 2.56 -29.88
N ARG A 178 -7.67 2.22 -30.69
CA ARG A 178 -9.07 2.55 -30.35
C ARG A 178 -9.56 1.78 -29.11
N MET A 179 -9.22 0.48 -29.06
CA MET A 179 -9.56 -0.40 -27.95
C MET A 179 -8.95 0.08 -26.63
N GLN A 180 -7.72 0.56 -26.66
CA GLN A 180 -7.05 1.09 -25.48
C GLN A 180 -7.73 2.36 -24.96
N LYS A 181 -8.02 3.33 -25.84
CA LYS A 181 -8.66 4.59 -25.46
C LYS A 181 -10.05 4.40 -24.84
N LYS A 182 -10.89 3.58 -25.47
CA LYS A 182 -12.23 3.27 -24.94
C LYS A 182 -12.14 2.45 -23.65
N GLY A 183 -11.17 1.57 -23.55
CA GLY A 183 -10.93 0.76 -22.37
C GLY A 183 -10.54 1.54 -21.11
N GLU A 184 -9.83 2.64 -21.25
CA GLU A 184 -9.47 3.51 -20.12
C GLU A 184 -10.72 4.10 -19.47
N GLU A 185 -11.64 4.61 -20.29
CA GLU A 185 -12.89 5.22 -19.83
C GLU A 185 -13.81 4.21 -19.12
N LEU A 186 -14.06 3.07 -19.77
CA LEU A 186 -14.97 2.04 -19.24
C LEU A 186 -14.42 1.35 -18.00
N THR A 187 -13.12 1.10 -17.96
CA THR A 187 -12.47 0.49 -16.78
C THR A 187 -12.49 1.44 -15.58
N ALA A 188 -12.34 2.75 -15.79
CA ALA A 188 -12.44 3.73 -14.71
C ALA A 188 -13.84 3.70 -14.07
N LYS A 189 -14.89 3.69 -14.88
CA LYS A 189 -16.28 3.59 -14.41
C LYS A 189 -16.53 2.29 -13.63
N GLN A 190 -16.11 1.16 -14.18
CA GLN A 190 -16.25 -0.14 -13.52
C GLN A 190 -15.56 -0.16 -12.15
N ARG A 191 -14.32 0.37 -12.05
CA ARG A 191 -13.56 0.43 -10.78
C ARG A 191 -14.29 1.27 -9.74
N GLN A 192 -14.88 2.40 -10.13
CA GLN A 192 -15.63 3.26 -9.21
C GLN A 192 -16.83 2.52 -8.62
N VAL A 193 -17.59 1.81 -9.45
CA VAL A 193 -18.75 1.03 -9.00
C VAL A 193 -18.32 -0.17 -8.15
N GLN A 194 -17.22 -0.82 -8.51
CA GLN A 194 -16.66 -1.93 -7.73
C GLN A 194 -16.17 -1.47 -6.35
N ALA A 195 -15.53 -0.30 -6.26
CA ALA A 195 -15.14 0.29 -4.97
C ALA A 195 -16.36 0.56 -4.08
N ALA A 196 -17.44 1.12 -4.65
CA ALA A 196 -18.68 1.34 -3.91
C ALA A 196 -19.34 0.02 -3.43
N SER A 197 -19.21 -1.08 -4.17
CA SER A 197 -19.72 -2.38 -3.73
C SER A 197 -18.90 -2.97 -2.58
N VAL A 198 -17.59 -2.76 -2.57
CA VAL A 198 -16.71 -3.15 -1.46
C VAL A 198 -17.02 -2.33 -0.21
N GLU A 199 -17.22 -1.02 -0.36
CA GLU A 199 -17.59 -0.12 0.74
C GLU A 199 -18.93 -0.55 1.38
N ALA A 200 -19.97 -0.81 0.58
CA ALA A 200 -21.25 -1.31 1.08
C ALA A 200 -21.12 -2.65 1.81
N THR A 201 -20.25 -3.54 1.33
CA THR A 201 -19.97 -4.82 1.99
C THR A 201 -19.28 -4.63 3.34
N LEU A 202 -18.29 -3.75 3.42
CA LEU A 202 -17.58 -3.44 4.66
C LEU A 202 -18.52 -2.81 5.70
N GLU A 203 -19.36 -1.86 5.28
CA GLU A 203 -20.37 -1.25 6.15
C GLU A 203 -21.32 -2.31 6.73
N TYR A 204 -21.81 -3.23 5.90
CA TYR A 204 -22.66 -4.33 6.35
C TYR A 204 -21.96 -5.25 7.37
N VAL A 205 -20.72 -5.66 7.07
CA VAL A 205 -19.95 -6.54 7.96
C VAL A 205 -19.64 -5.86 9.30
N GLN A 206 -19.27 -4.58 9.27
CA GLN A 206 -19.03 -3.80 10.49
C GLN A 206 -20.30 -3.59 11.30
N GLY A 207 -21.44 -3.39 10.62
CA GLY A 207 -22.76 -3.21 11.24
C GLY A 207 -23.49 -4.51 11.59
N ILE A 208 -22.91 -5.70 11.35
CA ILE A 208 -23.62 -6.99 11.45
C ILE A 208 -24.20 -7.27 12.84
N SER A 209 -23.51 -6.82 13.90
CA SER A 209 -23.98 -6.97 15.27
C SER A 209 -25.26 -6.15 15.52
N VAL A 210 -25.33 -4.94 14.97
CA VAL A 210 -26.52 -4.06 15.04
C VAL A 210 -27.66 -4.67 14.23
N ILE A 211 -27.38 -5.09 13.00
CA ILE A 211 -28.36 -5.72 12.11
C ILE A 211 -28.99 -6.95 12.78
N LYS A 212 -28.18 -7.80 13.39
CA LYS A 212 -28.64 -8.99 14.13
C LYS A 212 -29.42 -8.63 15.39
N SER A 213 -28.98 -7.64 16.16
CA SER A 213 -29.66 -7.25 17.40
C SER A 213 -31.08 -6.69 17.17
N PHE A 214 -31.29 -6.05 16.01
CA PHE A 214 -32.59 -5.52 15.62
C PHE A 214 -33.39 -6.44 14.69
N ASN A 215 -32.92 -7.67 14.43
CA ASN A 215 -33.54 -8.65 13.51
C ASN A 215 -33.84 -8.09 12.11
N MET A 216 -32.92 -7.28 11.58
CA MET A 216 -33.08 -6.55 10.33
C MET A 216 -32.32 -7.22 9.15
N ALA A 217 -31.92 -8.49 9.30
CA ALA A 217 -31.08 -9.20 8.32
C ALA A 217 -31.67 -9.20 6.91
N GLU A 218 -32.97 -9.45 6.75
CA GLU A 218 -33.63 -9.48 5.43
C GLU A 218 -33.85 -8.09 4.82
N LYS A 219 -34.11 -7.07 5.64
CA LYS A 219 -34.43 -5.72 5.15
C LYS A 219 -33.21 -4.89 4.76
N ASN A 220 -32.03 -5.17 5.34
CA ASN A 220 -30.80 -4.40 5.09
C ASN A 220 -29.93 -4.96 3.95
N LEU A 221 -30.27 -6.11 3.38
CA LEU A 221 -29.60 -6.66 2.21
C LEU A 221 -29.79 -5.79 0.95
N SER A 222 -30.87 -5.01 0.87
CA SER A 222 -31.19 -4.21 -0.31
C SER A 222 -30.12 -3.20 -0.72
N GLY A 223 -29.32 -2.70 0.22
CA GLY A 223 -28.20 -1.79 -0.06
C GLY A 223 -27.05 -2.49 -0.78
N ILE A 224 -26.68 -3.66 -0.27
CA ILE A 224 -25.64 -4.50 -0.86
C ILE A 224 -26.08 -5.06 -2.19
N GLU A 225 -27.31 -5.60 -2.30
CA GLU A 225 -27.88 -6.13 -3.54
C GLU A 225 -27.81 -5.10 -4.65
N LYS A 226 -28.27 -3.86 -4.40
CA LYS A 226 -28.17 -2.75 -5.35
C LYS A 226 -26.73 -2.40 -5.73
N ALA A 227 -25.79 -2.47 -4.78
CA ALA A 227 -24.39 -2.20 -5.07
C ALA A 227 -23.78 -3.30 -5.96
N TYR A 228 -24.12 -4.56 -5.70
CA TYR A 228 -23.69 -5.68 -6.55
C TYR A 228 -24.37 -5.69 -7.92
N GLU A 229 -25.68 -5.37 -8.00
CA GLU A 229 -26.38 -5.23 -9.28
C GLU A 229 -25.71 -4.16 -10.15
N LYS A 230 -25.43 -2.97 -9.60
CA LYS A 230 -24.71 -1.91 -10.32
C LYS A 230 -23.30 -2.36 -10.75
N SER A 231 -22.60 -3.12 -9.90
CA SER A 231 -21.28 -3.65 -10.24
C SER A 231 -21.36 -4.68 -11.37
N MET A 232 -22.38 -5.54 -11.34
CA MET A 232 -22.67 -6.49 -12.41
C MET A 232 -23.00 -5.76 -13.72
N GLU A 233 -23.91 -4.77 -13.69
CA GLU A 233 -24.29 -3.97 -14.86
C GLU A 233 -23.08 -3.25 -15.47
N ALA A 234 -22.22 -2.65 -14.65
CA ALA A 234 -21.01 -1.99 -15.10
C ALA A 234 -20.00 -2.96 -15.74
N SER A 235 -19.87 -4.17 -15.17
CA SER A 235 -19.02 -5.22 -15.73
C SER A 235 -19.58 -5.76 -17.05
N TYR A 236 -20.89 -5.96 -17.11
CA TYR A 236 -21.58 -6.39 -18.32
C TYR A 236 -21.48 -5.35 -19.46
N ALA A 237 -21.67 -4.07 -19.15
CA ALA A 237 -21.50 -2.99 -20.12
C ALA A 237 -20.06 -2.91 -20.65
N LEU A 238 -19.07 -3.13 -19.78
CA LEU A 238 -17.67 -3.20 -20.18
C LEU A 238 -17.44 -4.34 -21.16
N GLU A 239 -17.93 -5.54 -20.86
CA GLU A 239 -17.79 -6.70 -21.76
C GLU A 239 -18.53 -6.51 -23.07
N GLN A 240 -19.76 -5.97 -23.07
CA GLN A 240 -20.52 -5.68 -24.30
C GLN A 240 -19.77 -4.72 -25.24
N ASP A 241 -19.10 -3.72 -24.71
CA ASP A 241 -18.32 -2.78 -25.50
C ASP A 241 -16.95 -3.33 -25.94
N PHE A 242 -16.35 -4.20 -25.11
CA PHE A 242 -15.03 -4.78 -25.40
C PHE A 242 -15.07 -5.99 -26.32
N ALA A 243 -16.06 -6.88 -26.17
CA ALA A 243 -16.14 -8.12 -26.94
C ALA A 243 -16.13 -7.88 -28.45
N PRO A 244 -16.93 -6.96 -29.04
CA PRO A 244 -16.88 -6.70 -30.47
C PRO A 244 -15.55 -6.13 -30.94
N MET A 245 -14.89 -5.32 -30.13
CA MET A 245 -13.56 -4.79 -30.46
C MET A 245 -12.49 -5.87 -30.43
N ASN A 246 -12.55 -6.78 -29.45
CA ASN A 246 -11.62 -7.90 -29.34
C ASN A 246 -11.81 -8.88 -30.51
N VAL A 247 -13.07 -9.14 -30.88
CA VAL A 247 -13.41 -9.94 -32.07
C VAL A 247 -12.87 -9.26 -33.34
N ALA A 248 -13.11 -7.94 -33.52
CA ALA A 248 -12.59 -7.20 -34.68
C ALA A 248 -11.05 -7.24 -34.74
N TYR A 249 -10.36 -7.12 -33.58
CA TYR A 249 -8.91 -7.25 -33.47
C TYR A 249 -8.43 -8.62 -33.93
N SER A 250 -9.02 -9.71 -33.44
CA SER A 250 -8.68 -11.08 -33.85
C SER A 250 -9.04 -11.37 -35.30
N MET A 251 -10.16 -10.81 -35.81
CA MET A 251 -10.60 -11.01 -37.19
C MET A 251 -9.61 -10.42 -38.21
N VAL A 252 -8.95 -9.31 -37.91
CA VAL A 252 -7.89 -8.77 -38.80
C VAL A 252 -6.83 -9.81 -39.08
N PHE A 253 -6.36 -10.52 -38.08
CA PHE A 253 -5.33 -11.55 -38.23
C PHE A 253 -5.85 -12.76 -39.01
N ARG A 254 -7.10 -13.16 -38.78
CA ARG A 254 -7.71 -14.26 -39.53
C ARG A 254 -7.92 -13.92 -41.00
N VAL A 255 -8.35 -12.68 -41.30
CA VAL A 255 -8.49 -12.18 -42.67
C VAL A 255 -7.11 -12.09 -43.33
N ALA A 256 -6.10 -11.59 -42.66
CA ALA A 256 -4.72 -11.55 -43.19
C ALA A 256 -4.17 -12.96 -43.42
N ALA A 257 -4.42 -13.91 -42.53
CA ALA A 257 -4.01 -15.32 -42.75
C ALA A 257 -4.73 -15.92 -43.95
N CYS A 258 -6.04 -15.72 -44.14
CA CYS A 258 -6.78 -16.15 -45.33
C CYS A 258 -6.22 -15.51 -46.60
N ALA A 259 -5.90 -14.22 -46.57
CA ALA A 259 -5.29 -13.54 -47.69
C ALA A 259 -3.93 -14.14 -48.06
N ILE A 260 -3.05 -14.43 -47.08
CA ILE A 260 -1.77 -15.11 -47.28
C ILE A 260 -1.99 -16.48 -47.93
N ILE A 261 -2.95 -17.28 -47.44
CA ILE A 261 -3.31 -18.59 -47.96
C ILE A 261 -3.76 -18.48 -49.42
N LEU A 262 -4.72 -17.59 -49.73
CA LEU A 262 -5.26 -17.42 -51.10
C LEU A 262 -4.17 -16.93 -52.06
N VAL A 263 -3.41 -15.92 -51.73
CA VAL A 263 -2.35 -15.35 -52.58
C VAL A 263 -1.24 -16.35 -52.80
N SER A 264 -0.85 -17.12 -51.79
CA SER A 264 0.19 -18.16 -51.95
C SER A 264 -0.26 -19.27 -52.88
N GLN A 265 -1.55 -19.66 -52.89
CA GLN A 265 -2.11 -20.63 -53.82
C GLN A 265 -2.14 -20.10 -55.26
N ILE A 266 -2.51 -18.82 -55.46
CA ILE A 266 -2.52 -18.18 -56.79
C ILE A 266 -1.09 -18.18 -57.36
N PHE A 267 -0.05 -17.84 -56.56
CA PHE A 267 1.32 -17.85 -57.00
C PHE A 267 1.87 -19.25 -57.27
N ALA A 268 1.44 -20.24 -56.51
CA ALA A 268 1.78 -21.63 -56.77
C ALA A 268 1.16 -22.16 -58.05
N LEU A 269 -0.08 -21.84 -58.36
CA LEU A 269 -0.77 -22.19 -59.62
C LEU A 269 -0.13 -21.45 -60.82
N GLY A 270 0.38 -20.23 -60.63
CA GLY A 270 1.12 -19.48 -61.63
C GLY A 270 2.57 -19.96 -61.84
N GLY A 271 3.00 -20.96 -61.06
CA GLY A 271 4.38 -21.47 -61.16
C GLY A 271 5.47 -20.55 -60.53
N GLU A 272 5.05 -19.49 -59.82
CA GLU A 272 5.94 -18.55 -59.17
C GLU A 272 6.40 -19.03 -57.78
N LEU A 273 5.62 -19.93 -57.14
CA LEU A 273 5.93 -20.51 -55.83
C LEU A 273 6.01 -22.05 -55.99
N ASP A 274 7.05 -22.65 -55.45
CA ASP A 274 7.21 -24.09 -55.44
C ASP A 274 6.30 -24.76 -54.38
N PHE A 275 6.00 -26.05 -54.59
CA PHE A 275 5.10 -26.80 -53.71
C PHE A 275 5.57 -26.85 -52.25
N SER A 276 6.90 -26.96 -52.05
CA SER A 276 7.49 -27.02 -50.69
C SER A 276 7.29 -25.71 -49.94
N SER A 277 7.49 -24.58 -50.61
CA SER A 277 7.27 -23.24 -50.04
C SER A 277 5.79 -23.00 -49.76
N LEU A 278 4.89 -23.37 -50.69
CA LEU A 278 3.43 -23.29 -50.47
C LEU A 278 3.03 -24.06 -49.23
N ALA A 279 3.43 -25.30 -49.08
CA ALA A 279 3.05 -26.15 -47.95
C ALA A 279 3.54 -25.58 -46.62
N VAL A 280 4.75 -25.04 -46.56
CA VAL A 280 5.30 -24.38 -45.36
C VAL A 280 4.50 -23.12 -45.01
N ILE A 281 4.16 -22.29 -46.00
CA ILE A 281 3.37 -21.06 -45.79
C ILE A 281 1.96 -21.42 -45.28
N LEU A 282 1.33 -22.45 -45.82
CA LEU A 282 0.02 -22.93 -45.38
C LEU A 282 0.08 -23.36 -43.91
N ILE A 283 1.07 -24.17 -43.51
CA ILE A 283 1.24 -24.60 -42.12
C ILE A 283 1.51 -23.41 -41.19
N ALA A 284 2.39 -22.51 -41.61
CA ALA A 284 2.75 -21.34 -40.83
C ALA A 284 1.59 -20.35 -40.64
N SER A 285 0.72 -20.18 -41.67
CA SER A 285 -0.38 -19.20 -41.62
C SER A 285 -1.36 -19.43 -40.49
N PHE A 286 -1.51 -20.66 -39.97
CA PHE A 286 -2.38 -20.93 -38.81
C PHE A 286 -1.81 -20.41 -37.48
N SER A 287 -0.50 -20.22 -37.35
CA SER A 287 0.14 -19.83 -36.10
C SER A 287 0.87 -18.48 -36.15
N ILE A 288 1.01 -17.91 -37.35
CA ILE A 288 1.87 -16.76 -37.65
C ILE A 288 1.47 -15.50 -36.88
N PHE A 289 0.19 -15.30 -36.65
CA PHE A 289 -0.36 -14.13 -35.93
C PHE A 289 -0.58 -14.36 -34.43
N ASN A 290 -0.44 -15.60 -33.95
CA ASN A 290 -0.81 -15.97 -32.58
C ASN A 290 -0.07 -15.11 -31.53
N SER A 291 1.22 -14.88 -31.71
CA SER A 291 2.03 -14.07 -30.77
C SER A 291 1.55 -12.62 -30.70
N VAL A 292 1.13 -12.03 -31.82
CA VAL A 292 0.64 -10.65 -31.90
C VAL A 292 -0.77 -10.55 -31.33
N GLU A 293 -1.63 -11.55 -31.59
CA GLU A 293 -2.98 -11.64 -31.04
C GLU A 293 -2.97 -11.69 -29.51
N VAL A 294 -2.11 -12.53 -28.93
CA VAL A 294 -1.92 -12.64 -27.47
C VAL A 294 -1.48 -11.31 -26.85
N MET A 295 -0.61 -10.54 -27.53
CA MET A 295 -0.21 -9.20 -27.04
C MET A 295 -1.41 -8.26 -26.86
N GLY A 296 -2.37 -8.27 -27.80
CA GLY A 296 -3.57 -7.45 -27.72
C GLY A 296 -4.47 -7.83 -26.54
N GLN A 297 -4.61 -9.13 -26.28
CA GLN A 297 -5.40 -9.66 -25.17
C GLN A 297 -4.84 -9.26 -23.78
N MET A 298 -3.54 -8.97 -23.68
CA MET A 298 -2.89 -8.53 -22.42
C MET A 298 -3.19 -7.07 -22.06
N THR A 299 -3.96 -6.35 -22.86
CA THR A 299 -4.23 -4.91 -22.67
C THR A 299 -4.81 -4.56 -21.31
N ALA A 300 -5.78 -5.34 -20.81
CA ALA A 300 -6.39 -5.13 -19.51
C ALA A 300 -5.37 -5.31 -18.37
N MET A 301 -4.51 -6.33 -18.50
CA MET A 301 -3.46 -6.62 -17.53
C MET A 301 -2.38 -5.54 -17.49
N ILE A 302 -2.01 -4.99 -18.66
CA ILE A 302 -1.08 -3.86 -18.77
C ILE A 302 -1.63 -2.62 -18.06
N ARG A 303 -2.93 -2.32 -18.21
CA ARG A 303 -3.58 -1.21 -17.51
C ARG A 303 -3.62 -1.41 -15.99
N SER A 304 -3.92 -2.63 -15.54
CA SER A 304 -3.88 -2.94 -14.11
C SER A 304 -2.49 -2.75 -13.52
N MET A 305 -1.46 -3.19 -14.25
CA MET A 305 -0.06 -2.99 -13.88
C MET A 305 0.31 -1.50 -13.81
N GLU A 306 -0.11 -0.69 -14.79
CA GLU A 306 0.13 0.75 -14.81
C GLU A 306 -0.51 1.43 -13.59
N ALA A 307 -1.76 1.09 -13.27
CA ALA A 307 -2.46 1.61 -12.11
C ALA A 307 -1.80 1.19 -10.77
N SER A 308 -1.31 -0.05 -10.67
CA SER A 308 -0.57 -0.50 -9.48
C SER A 308 0.76 0.25 -9.32
N LEU A 309 1.50 0.45 -10.40
CA LEU A 309 2.73 1.26 -10.39
C LEU A 309 2.45 2.73 -10.02
N ASP A 310 1.34 3.32 -10.49
CA ASP A 310 0.95 4.69 -10.15
C ASP A 310 0.70 4.85 -8.64
N ARG A 311 0.03 3.87 -8.01
CA ARG A 311 -0.20 3.88 -6.56
C ARG A 311 1.11 3.74 -5.77
N VAL A 312 1.98 2.83 -6.17
CA VAL A 312 3.31 2.68 -5.57
C VAL A 312 4.13 3.98 -5.67
N GLU A 313 4.19 4.59 -6.87
CA GLU A 313 4.95 5.83 -7.07
C GLU A 313 4.31 7.01 -6.32
N ARG A 314 3.00 7.05 -6.18
CA ARG A 314 2.30 8.08 -5.39
C ARG A 314 2.74 8.05 -3.93
N ILE A 315 2.74 6.87 -3.29
CA ILE A 315 3.21 6.72 -1.90
C ILE A 315 4.69 7.11 -1.78
N LYS A 316 5.52 6.68 -2.74
CA LYS A 316 6.96 7.03 -2.76
C LYS A 316 7.21 8.53 -2.97
N GLY A 317 6.32 9.20 -3.68
CA GLY A 317 6.40 10.64 -4.00
C GLY A 317 5.96 11.57 -2.86
N GLU A 318 5.35 11.03 -1.79
CA GLU A 318 4.94 11.85 -0.65
C GLU A 318 6.16 12.50 0.04
N LYS A 319 5.94 13.67 0.64
CA LYS A 319 7.02 14.36 1.38
C LYS A 319 7.32 13.62 2.68
N ASN A 320 8.61 13.52 3.03
CA ASN A 320 8.99 13.09 4.36
C ASN A 320 8.79 14.25 5.34
N ILE A 321 8.36 13.92 6.56
CA ILE A 321 8.23 14.94 7.61
C ILE A 321 9.60 15.42 8.09
N ASP A 322 10.62 14.60 7.90
CA ASP A 322 12.01 14.86 8.36
C ASP A 322 12.88 15.60 7.34
N ASP A 323 12.32 15.98 6.17
CA ASP A 323 13.09 16.70 5.15
C ASP A 323 13.62 18.04 5.72
N GLY A 324 14.95 18.12 5.90
CA GLY A 324 15.63 19.27 6.49
C GLY A 324 15.82 19.24 8.00
N GLY A 325 15.36 18.21 8.72
CA GLY A 325 15.58 18.03 10.16
C GLY A 325 17.00 17.54 10.51
N GLY A 326 17.45 17.87 11.75
CA GLY A 326 18.72 17.44 12.30
C GLY A 326 18.57 16.65 13.60
N ASP A 327 19.64 15.97 14.02
CA ASP A 327 19.72 15.37 15.35
C ASP A 327 20.14 16.46 16.35
N ILE A 328 19.17 16.95 17.15
CA ILE A 328 19.34 18.08 18.06
C ILE A 328 19.26 17.60 19.51
N SER A 329 20.29 17.92 20.29
CA SER A 329 20.33 17.69 21.73
C SER A 329 19.77 18.90 22.48
N LEU A 330 18.74 18.71 23.29
CA LEU A 330 18.09 19.76 24.06
C LEU A 330 18.78 19.99 25.41
N LYS A 331 18.86 21.26 25.83
CA LYS A 331 19.35 21.67 27.17
C LYS A 331 18.20 22.02 28.11
N SER A 332 17.02 22.36 27.57
CA SER A 332 15.81 22.67 28.28
C SER A 332 14.62 21.96 27.60
N TYR A 333 13.53 21.76 28.33
CA TYR A 333 12.34 21.05 27.86
C TYR A 333 11.06 21.90 28.04
N ASP A 334 11.21 23.23 28.13
CA ASP A 334 10.09 24.16 28.03
C ASP A 334 9.51 24.15 26.63
N ILE A 335 8.19 24.22 26.53
CA ILE A 335 7.47 24.19 25.26
C ILE A 335 6.73 25.50 25.05
N VAL A 336 6.97 26.17 23.92
CA VAL A 336 6.32 27.44 23.61
C VAL A 336 5.53 27.31 22.32
N PHE A 337 4.26 27.67 22.40
CA PHE A 337 3.38 27.91 21.25
C PHE A 337 3.33 29.41 21.01
N ASP A 338 3.63 29.83 19.81
CA ASP A 338 3.63 31.25 19.40
C ASP A 338 2.78 31.43 18.14
N HIS A 339 1.60 32.04 18.30
CA HIS A 339 0.63 32.32 17.25
C HIS A 339 0.27 31.12 16.37
N VAL A 340 0.11 29.92 16.97
CA VAL A 340 -0.09 28.68 16.26
C VAL A 340 -1.49 28.59 15.68
N SER A 341 -1.55 28.36 14.36
CA SER A 341 -2.78 28.07 13.62
C SER A 341 -2.66 26.73 12.89
N PHE A 342 -3.70 25.89 12.98
CA PHE A 342 -3.66 24.56 12.40
C PHE A 342 -5.04 24.06 11.92
N SER A 343 -5.04 23.34 10.80
CA SER A 343 -6.18 22.63 10.22
C SER A 343 -5.75 21.25 9.73
N TYR A 344 -6.56 20.21 9.95
CA TYR A 344 -6.32 18.89 9.36
C TYR A 344 -6.63 18.88 7.86
N GLU A 345 -7.70 19.57 7.47
CA GLU A 345 -8.12 19.74 6.07
C GLU A 345 -8.25 21.24 5.75
N GLN A 346 -8.15 21.59 4.48
CA GLN A 346 -8.33 22.98 4.05
C GLN A 346 -9.75 23.46 4.37
N GLY A 347 -9.86 24.55 5.10
CA GLY A 347 -11.10 25.27 5.36
C GLY A 347 -11.62 25.24 6.80
N THR A 348 -11.28 24.25 7.63
CA THR A 348 -11.74 24.21 9.04
C THR A 348 -10.56 24.34 9.99
N LYS A 349 -10.40 25.52 10.61
CA LYS A 349 -9.38 25.75 11.62
C LYS A 349 -9.71 24.97 12.89
N ILE A 350 -8.76 24.15 13.35
CA ILE A 350 -8.84 23.41 14.62
C ILE A 350 -8.13 24.18 15.73
N LEU A 351 -7.04 24.87 15.42
CA LEU A 351 -6.42 25.86 16.30
C LEU A 351 -6.31 27.18 15.54
N ASP A 352 -6.64 28.29 16.21
CA ASP A 352 -6.66 29.63 15.64
C ASP A 352 -5.95 30.59 16.58
N ASP A 353 -4.73 30.96 16.21
CA ASP A 353 -3.90 31.95 16.91
C ASP A 353 -3.64 31.61 18.40
N VAL A 354 -3.18 30.38 18.67
CA VAL A 354 -2.97 29.88 20.04
C VAL A 354 -1.53 30.14 20.48
N SER A 355 -1.39 30.85 21.62
CA SER A 355 -0.09 31.18 22.23
C SER A 355 -0.09 30.85 23.72
N PHE A 356 0.89 30.07 24.17
CA PHE A 356 1.15 29.74 25.58
C PHE A 356 2.54 29.15 25.78
N THR A 357 2.97 29.07 27.04
CA THR A 357 4.23 28.43 27.42
C THR A 357 3.96 27.35 28.47
N ILE A 358 4.58 26.16 28.29
CA ILE A 358 4.60 25.06 29.25
C ILE A 358 5.99 25.03 29.88
N PRO A 359 6.15 25.33 31.16
CA PRO A 359 7.45 25.33 31.83
C PRO A 359 7.98 23.91 32.01
N GLN A 360 9.31 23.76 31.97
CA GLN A 360 9.98 22.49 32.27
C GLN A 360 9.72 22.06 33.72
N GLY A 361 9.51 20.75 33.93
CA GLY A 361 9.39 20.12 35.24
C GLY A 361 8.06 20.32 35.95
N GLY A 362 7.10 21.00 35.28
CA GLY A 362 5.76 21.26 35.80
C GLY A 362 4.68 20.39 35.16
N MET A 363 3.51 20.38 35.78
CA MET A 363 2.31 19.74 35.25
C MET A 363 1.36 20.77 34.63
N THR A 364 1.12 20.66 33.32
CA THR A 364 0.15 21.46 32.59
C THR A 364 -1.05 20.62 32.19
N ALA A 365 -2.26 21.01 32.64
CA ALA A 365 -3.51 20.37 32.26
C ALA A 365 -4.20 21.13 31.11
N ILE A 366 -4.58 20.42 30.05
CA ILE A 366 -5.36 20.97 28.94
C ILE A 366 -6.81 20.51 29.11
N VAL A 367 -7.73 21.47 29.24
CA VAL A 367 -9.15 21.23 29.48
C VAL A 367 -10.02 21.97 28.47
N GLY A 368 -11.28 21.55 28.33
CA GLY A 368 -12.26 22.18 27.44
C GLY A 368 -13.25 21.19 26.86
N PRO A 369 -14.22 21.64 26.06
CA PRO A 369 -15.23 20.78 25.44
C PRO A 369 -14.62 19.80 24.45
N SER A 370 -15.35 18.71 24.14
CA SER A 370 -14.97 17.77 23.09
C SER A 370 -14.91 18.48 21.75
N GLY A 371 -13.90 18.16 20.94
CA GLY A 371 -13.68 18.84 19.65
C GLY A 371 -12.99 20.20 19.73
N GLY A 372 -12.67 20.71 20.93
CA GLY A 372 -12.03 22.03 21.11
C GLY A 372 -10.57 22.16 20.65
N GLY A 373 -9.90 21.06 20.22
CA GLY A 373 -8.50 21.07 19.75
C GLY A 373 -7.46 20.54 20.73
N LYS A 374 -7.86 20.00 21.89
CA LYS A 374 -6.95 19.52 22.96
C LYS A 374 -5.96 18.46 22.49
N THR A 375 -6.45 17.36 21.90
CA THR A 375 -5.61 16.27 21.36
C THR A 375 -4.73 16.77 20.20
N THR A 376 -5.17 17.78 19.48
CA THR A 376 -4.39 18.39 18.40
C THR A 376 -3.12 19.05 18.95
N ILE A 377 -3.17 19.69 20.11
CA ILE A 377 -1.99 20.31 20.75
C ILE A 377 -0.92 19.25 21.03
N THR A 378 -1.26 18.11 21.63
CA THR A 378 -0.29 17.03 21.92
C THR A 378 0.28 16.43 20.64
N ARG A 379 -0.54 16.29 19.59
CA ARG A 379 -0.11 15.80 18.27
C ARG A 379 0.86 16.76 17.57
N LEU A 380 0.66 18.07 17.73
CA LEU A 380 1.55 19.08 17.16
C LEU A 380 2.85 19.20 17.94
N ILE A 381 2.85 19.07 19.27
CA ILE A 381 4.08 18.98 20.08
C ILE A 381 4.95 17.81 19.59
N SER A 382 4.32 16.69 19.26
CA SER A 382 4.99 15.49 18.74
C SER A 382 5.35 15.57 17.26
N ARG A 383 5.02 16.68 16.59
CA ARG A 383 5.20 16.86 15.15
C ARG A 383 4.62 15.72 14.31
N PHE A 384 3.46 15.17 14.71
CA PHE A 384 2.73 14.24 13.85
C PHE A 384 2.12 14.94 12.62
N TRP A 385 1.94 16.26 12.72
CA TRP A 385 1.56 17.18 11.66
C TRP A 385 2.40 18.45 11.78
N ASP A 386 2.72 19.07 10.65
CA ASP A 386 3.30 20.40 10.62
C ASP A 386 2.21 21.47 10.68
N ILE A 387 2.49 22.59 11.37
CA ILE A 387 1.59 23.75 11.50
C ILE A 387 1.56 24.59 10.23
N GLN A 388 0.43 25.30 10.00
CA GLN A 388 0.28 26.21 8.87
C GLN A 388 0.67 27.65 9.23
N GLY A 389 0.63 28.04 10.50
CA GLY A 389 1.02 29.38 10.96
C GLY A 389 1.62 29.35 12.35
N GLY A 390 2.50 30.30 12.66
CA GLY A 390 3.17 30.40 13.93
C GLY A 390 4.40 29.49 14.09
N SER A 391 4.81 29.26 15.35
CA SER A 391 5.91 28.36 15.69
C SER A 391 5.62 27.57 16.95
N ILE A 392 6.19 26.33 17.03
CA ILE A 392 6.22 25.51 18.25
C ILE A 392 7.69 25.23 18.54
N THR A 393 8.17 25.65 19.70
CA THR A 393 9.56 25.40 20.09
C THR A 393 9.64 24.55 21.35
N ILE A 394 10.71 23.74 21.44
CA ILE A 394 11.07 22.95 22.62
C ILE A 394 12.51 23.31 22.98
N GLY A 395 12.73 23.82 24.21
CA GLY A 395 14.05 24.29 24.62
C GLY A 395 14.60 25.37 23.70
N GLY A 396 13.73 26.26 23.14
CA GLY A 396 14.06 27.32 22.23
C GLY A 396 14.39 26.90 20.79
N LYS A 397 14.16 25.62 20.41
CA LYS A 397 14.34 25.10 19.06
C LYS A 397 13.00 24.76 18.43
N ASP A 398 12.77 25.18 17.19
CA ASP A 398 11.53 24.85 16.47
C ASP A 398 11.44 23.34 16.23
N VAL A 399 10.24 22.77 16.45
CA VAL A 399 10.00 21.33 16.25
C VAL A 399 10.29 20.87 14.83
N ARG A 400 10.26 21.78 13.85
CA ARG A 400 10.55 21.52 12.44
C ARG A 400 12.05 21.37 12.14
N GLU A 401 12.91 21.80 13.05
CA GLU A 401 14.36 21.63 12.91
C GLU A 401 14.84 20.22 13.29
N PHE A 402 14.01 19.45 13.97
CA PHE A 402 14.36 18.09 14.42
C PHE A 402 14.02 17.05 13.36
N THR A 403 14.76 15.92 13.34
CA THR A 403 14.21 14.68 12.81
C THR A 403 13.17 14.12 13.78
N SER A 404 12.22 13.32 13.28
CA SER A 404 11.19 12.68 14.13
C SER A 404 11.82 11.84 15.25
N ASP A 405 12.87 11.07 14.93
CA ASP A 405 13.58 10.24 15.92
C ASP A 405 14.23 11.10 17.02
N SER A 406 14.88 12.22 16.65
CA SER A 406 15.50 13.14 17.60
C SER A 406 14.48 13.86 18.49
N LEU A 407 13.36 14.29 17.92
CA LEU A 407 12.27 14.92 18.65
C LEU A 407 11.60 13.93 19.62
N LEU A 408 11.15 12.79 19.08
CA LEU A 408 10.39 11.78 19.82
C LEU A 408 11.23 11.08 20.90
N LYS A 409 12.56 11.03 20.77
CA LYS A 409 13.46 10.54 21.83
C LYS A 409 13.24 11.27 23.16
N ASN A 410 12.87 12.55 23.12
CA ASN A 410 12.65 13.39 24.30
C ASN A 410 11.21 13.28 24.86
N MET A 411 10.33 12.46 24.27
CA MET A 411 8.93 12.39 24.65
C MET A 411 8.48 10.95 24.93
N SER A 412 7.69 10.75 25.98
CA SER A 412 6.91 9.54 26.23
C SER A 412 5.42 9.86 26.06
N MET A 413 4.69 8.99 25.36
CA MET A 413 3.26 9.19 25.08
C MET A 413 2.44 8.05 25.64
N VAL A 414 1.35 8.39 26.30
CA VAL A 414 0.31 7.44 26.70
C VAL A 414 -0.99 7.89 26.03
N PHE A 415 -1.44 7.12 25.04
CA PHE A 415 -2.63 7.44 24.24
C PHE A 415 -3.91 6.99 24.94
N GLN A 416 -5.03 7.62 24.61
CA GLN A 416 -6.36 7.24 25.04
C GLN A 416 -6.70 5.80 24.62
N ASN A 417 -6.50 5.50 23.34
CA ASN A 417 -6.67 4.17 22.77
C ASN A 417 -5.33 3.45 22.71
N VAL A 418 -5.09 2.54 23.65
CA VAL A 418 -3.85 1.77 23.71
C VAL A 418 -3.86 0.67 22.66
N TYR A 419 -2.86 0.68 21.79
CA TYR A 419 -2.59 -0.41 20.86
C TYR A 419 -1.45 -1.30 21.37
N LEU A 420 -1.72 -2.61 21.47
CA LEU A 420 -0.73 -3.63 21.79
C LEU A 420 -0.52 -4.51 20.57
N PHE A 421 0.73 -4.76 20.24
CA PHE A 421 1.11 -5.63 19.12
C PHE A 421 0.89 -7.10 19.48
N LYS A 422 0.61 -7.92 18.46
CA LYS A 422 0.55 -9.37 18.61
C LYS A 422 1.97 -9.90 18.86
N ASP A 423 2.37 -9.90 20.12
CA ASP A 423 3.69 -10.28 20.61
C ASP A 423 3.59 -10.59 22.12
N THR A 424 4.70 -10.96 22.76
CA THR A 424 4.74 -11.16 24.21
C THR A 424 4.49 -9.86 24.97
N ILE A 425 4.08 -9.95 26.23
CA ILE A 425 3.95 -8.78 27.12
C ILE A 425 5.31 -8.09 27.26
N GLU A 426 6.40 -8.85 27.41
CA GLU A 426 7.75 -8.31 27.50
C GLU A 426 8.11 -7.45 26.29
N ASN A 427 7.92 -7.97 25.07
CA ASN A 427 8.22 -7.23 23.85
C ASN A 427 7.32 -5.99 23.70
N ASN A 428 6.07 -6.10 24.13
CA ASN A 428 5.16 -4.96 24.16
C ASN A 428 5.65 -3.84 25.11
N ILE A 429 6.26 -4.16 26.24
CA ILE A 429 6.87 -3.16 27.15
C ILE A 429 8.19 -2.66 26.56
N LYS A 430 9.04 -3.55 26.01
CA LYS A 430 10.31 -3.21 25.35
C LYS A 430 10.15 -2.27 24.15
N PHE A 431 8.95 -2.09 23.63
CA PHE A 431 8.69 -1.09 22.58
C PHE A 431 9.12 0.33 23.00
N GLY A 432 9.15 0.65 24.29
CA GLY A 432 9.70 1.91 24.82
C GLY A 432 11.23 2.01 24.75
N CYS A 433 11.94 0.88 24.86
CA CYS A 433 13.39 0.76 24.78
C CYS A 433 13.75 -0.69 24.37
N PRO A 434 14.00 -0.97 23.08
CA PRO A 434 14.23 -2.32 22.58
C PRO A 434 15.42 -3.05 23.21
N GLU A 435 16.47 -2.31 23.60
CA GLU A 435 17.70 -2.85 24.18
C GLU A 435 17.60 -3.11 25.70
N ALA A 436 16.42 -2.88 26.31
CA ALA A 436 16.25 -3.06 27.74
C ALA A 436 16.37 -4.53 28.16
N SER A 437 17.01 -4.78 29.32
CA SER A 437 17.06 -6.11 29.90
C SER A 437 15.72 -6.54 30.50
N HIS A 438 15.55 -7.84 30.75
CA HIS A 438 14.35 -8.37 31.41
C HIS A 438 14.13 -7.70 32.79
N GLU A 439 15.18 -7.49 33.56
CA GLU A 439 15.12 -6.85 34.87
C GLU A 439 14.60 -5.41 34.79
N GLN A 440 15.03 -4.65 33.78
CA GLN A 440 14.54 -3.30 33.52
C GLN A 440 13.05 -3.29 33.12
N VAL A 441 12.61 -4.27 32.35
CA VAL A 441 11.20 -4.45 32.01
C VAL A 441 10.38 -4.76 33.24
N VAL A 442 10.82 -5.67 34.11
CA VAL A 442 10.15 -6.02 35.37
C VAL A 442 10.10 -4.83 36.30
N GLU A 443 11.18 -4.03 36.40
CA GLU A 443 11.18 -2.81 37.21
C GLU A 443 10.16 -1.78 36.69
N ALA A 444 10.14 -1.54 35.40
CA ALA A 444 9.14 -0.65 34.78
C ALA A 444 7.72 -1.16 35.00
N ALA A 445 7.47 -2.46 34.90
CA ALA A 445 6.19 -3.08 35.14
C ALA A 445 5.74 -2.96 36.61
N LYS A 446 6.66 -3.09 37.57
CA LYS A 446 6.36 -2.87 39.00
C LYS A 446 5.97 -1.41 39.25
N LYS A 447 6.72 -0.46 38.70
CA LYS A 447 6.39 0.97 38.79
C LYS A 447 5.06 1.30 38.15
N ALA A 448 4.72 0.65 37.03
CA ALA A 448 3.45 0.80 36.32
C ALA A 448 2.30 -0.02 36.94
N ARG A 449 2.50 -0.71 38.07
CA ARG A 449 1.49 -1.55 38.72
C ARG A 449 0.90 -2.63 37.79
N CYS A 450 1.68 -3.16 36.87
CA CYS A 450 1.27 -4.27 35.99
C CYS A 450 2.00 -5.59 36.28
N HIS A 451 3.06 -5.60 37.09
CA HIS A 451 3.81 -6.79 37.45
C HIS A 451 2.94 -7.89 38.06
N ASP A 452 2.05 -7.52 38.98
CA ASP A 452 1.27 -8.49 39.76
C ASP A 452 0.32 -9.31 38.84
N PHE A 453 -0.45 -8.64 37.97
CA PHE A 453 -1.30 -9.36 37.05
C PHE A 453 -0.52 -10.14 35.98
N ILE A 454 0.63 -9.62 35.51
CA ILE A 454 1.46 -10.34 34.55
C ILE A 454 2.00 -11.63 35.17
N SER A 455 2.43 -11.58 36.43
CA SER A 455 2.97 -12.76 37.15
C SER A 455 1.93 -13.84 37.44
N LEU A 456 0.63 -13.50 37.41
CA LEU A 456 -0.47 -14.45 37.55
C LEU A 456 -0.82 -15.17 36.25
N LEU A 457 -0.33 -14.70 35.11
CA LEU A 457 -0.54 -15.34 33.82
C LEU A 457 0.31 -16.61 33.71
N PRO A 458 -0.16 -17.66 33.02
CA PRO A 458 0.55 -18.94 32.91
C PRO A 458 1.99 -18.84 32.42
N GLU A 459 2.25 -17.93 31.47
CA GLU A 459 3.57 -17.71 30.86
C GLU A 459 4.22 -16.39 31.32
N GLY A 460 3.61 -15.68 32.29
CA GLY A 460 4.09 -14.42 32.80
C GLY A 460 4.37 -13.40 31.71
N TYR A 461 5.58 -12.84 31.66
CA TYR A 461 6.02 -11.87 30.65
C TYR A 461 6.10 -12.43 29.23
N ASN A 462 6.21 -13.76 29.08
CA ASN A 462 6.20 -14.43 27.78
C ASN A 462 4.81 -14.68 27.24
N THR A 463 3.75 -14.31 27.98
CA THR A 463 2.36 -14.47 27.53
C THR A 463 2.14 -13.71 26.23
N MET A 464 1.68 -14.41 25.20
CA MET A 464 1.34 -13.82 23.91
C MET A 464 0.04 -13.02 24.00
N ILE A 465 0.11 -11.77 23.56
CA ILE A 465 -1.05 -10.89 23.46
C ILE A 465 -1.65 -11.01 22.05
N GLY A 466 -2.98 -11.13 21.96
CA GLY A 466 -3.69 -11.07 20.70
C GLY A 466 -3.63 -9.67 20.06
N GLU A 467 -4.01 -9.59 18.79
CA GLU A 467 -4.04 -8.32 18.03
C GLU A 467 -4.86 -7.25 18.77
N GLY A 468 -4.30 -6.03 18.88
CA GLY A 468 -4.92 -4.93 19.61
C GLY A 468 -5.11 -5.19 21.12
N GLY A 469 -4.47 -6.23 21.68
CA GLY A 469 -4.60 -6.58 23.10
C GLY A 469 -5.93 -7.25 23.46
N SER A 470 -6.56 -7.96 22.54
CA SER A 470 -7.91 -8.53 22.68
C SER A 470 -8.11 -9.41 23.93
N THR A 471 -7.03 -9.92 24.51
CA THR A 471 -7.04 -10.81 25.69
C THR A 471 -6.93 -10.07 27.03
N LEU A 472 -6.72 -8.76 27.03
CA LEU A 472 -6.51 -7.93 28.22
C LEU A 472 -7.64 -6.93 28.43
N SER A 473 -7.93 -6.62 29.70
CA SER A 473 -8.85 -5.54 30.07
C SER A 473 -8.30 -4.16 29.69
N GLY A 474 -9.17 -3.16 29.58
CA GLY A 474 -8.75 -1.78 29.27
C GLY A 474 -7.72 -1.23 30.26
N GLY A 475 -7.87 -1.50 31.56
CA GLY A 475 -6.95 -1.06 32.59
C GLY A 475 -5.57 -1.75 32.51
N GLU A 476 -5.52 -3.04 32.17
CA GLU A 476 -4.27 -3.78 31.95
C GLU A 476 -3.51 -3.25 30.74
N LYS A 477 -4.19 -3.02 29.61
CA LYS A 477 -3.60 -2.39 28.42
C LYS A 477 -2.99 -1.04 28.76
N GLN A 478 -3.71 -0.22 29.52
CA GLN A 478 -3.27 1.11 29.90
C GLN A 478 -2.01 1.05 30.78
N ARG A 479 -1.96 0.13 31.77
CA ARG A 479 -0.77 -0.05 32.61
C ARG A 479 0.46 -0.54 31.82
N ILE A 480 0.27 -1.40 30.83
CA ILE A 480 1.34 -1.80 29.91
C ILE A 480 1.84 -0.59 29.10
N SER A 481 0.93 0.28 28.62
CA SER A 481 1.32 1.51 27.92
C SER A 481 2.12 2.47 28.82
N ILE A 482 1.75 2.57 30.10
CA ILE A 482 2.52 3.35 31.10
C ILE A 482 3.89 2.69 31.34
N ALA A 483 3.97 1.36 31.43
CA ALA A 483 5.24 0.66 31.56
C ALA A 483 6.18 0.95 30.36
N ARG A 484 5.65 1.02 29.13
CA ARG A 484 6.40 1.49 27.95
C ARG A 484 6.97 2.89 28.15
N ALA A 485 6.15 3.81 28.62
CA ALA A 485 6.55 5.19 28.86
C ALA A 485 7.59 5.31 29.97
N MET A 486 7.48 4.51 31.05
CA MET A 486 8.45 4.43 32.13
C MET A 486 9.78 3.87 31.68
N LEU A 487 9.75 2.80 30.89
CA LEU A 487 10.96 2.17 30.36
C LEU A 487 11.72 3.12 29.43
N LYS A 488 11.03 3.90 28.61
CA LYS A 488 11.60 4.94 27.74
C LYS A 488 12.22 6.08 28.53
N ASN A 489 11.66 6.41 29.67
CA ASN A 489 12.13 7.42 30.62
C ASN A 489 12.44 8.81 30.03
N ALA A 490 11.63 9.27 29.08
CA ALA A 490 11.81 10.58 28.44
C ALA A 490 11.47 11.75 29.38
N PRO A 491 12.10 12.94 29.20
CA PRO A 491 11.89 14.12 30.05
C PRO A 491 10.52 14.79 29.88
N ILE A 492 9.86 14.62 28.73
CA ILE A 492 8.51 15.13 28.44
C ILE A 492 7.54 13.95 28.41
N VAL A 493 6.41 14.08 29.12
CA VAL A 493 5.35 13.06 29.13
C VAL A 493 4.05 13.67 28.64
N LEU A 494 3.46 13.07 27.61
CA LEU A 494 2.18 13.44 27.05
C LEU A 494 1.13 12.37 27.42
N LEU A 495 0.12 12.76 28.20
CA LEU A 495 -0.99 11.87 28.60
C LEU A 495 -2.27 12.33 27.92
N ASP A 496 -2.83 11.51 27.05
CA ASP A 496 -4.14 11.76 26.43
C ASP A 496 -5.18 10.84 27.07
N GLU A 497 -6.02 11.40 27.94
CA GLU A 497 -7.22 10.77 28.55
C GLU A 497 -7.00 9.33 29.11
N ALA A 498 -5.84 9.08 29.70
CA ALA A 498 -5.36 7.76 30.10
C ALA A 498 -6.28 6.97 31.06
N THR A 499 -7.40 7.53 31.51
CA THR A 499 -8.26 6.95 32.57
C THR A 499 -9.75 6.82 32.21
N ALA A 500 -10.18 7.13 31.00
CA ALA A 500 -11.59 7.29 30.65
C ALA A 500 -12.44 6.00 30.66
N SER A 501 -11.81 4.83 30.47
CA SER A 501 -12.52 3.55 30.28
C SER A 501 -12.10 2.47 31.28
N VAL A 502 -11.70 2.86 32.51
CA VAL A 502 -11.14 1.93 33.49
C VAL A 502 -12.09 1.81 34.68
N ASP A 503 -12.31 0.59 35.14
CA ASP A 503 -13.09 0.27 36.34
C ASP A 503 -12.46 0.85 37.62
N PRO A 504 -13.23 1.10 38.69
CA PRO A 504 -12.77 1.82 39.88
C PRO A 504 -11.56 1.18 40.59
N GLU A 505 -11.43 -0.14 40.59
CA GLU A 505 -10.31 -0.84 41.21
C GLU A 505 -9.00 -0.58 40.43
N ASN A 506 -9.05 -0.68 39.16
CA ASN A 506 -7.90 -0.41 38.28
C ASN A 506 -7.54 1.08 38.21
N GLU A 507 -8.48 1.97 38.50
CA GLU A 507 -8.24 3.42 38.56
C GLU A 507 -7.19 3.82 39.59
N VAL A 508 -7.25 3.24 40.81
CA VAL A 508 -6.30 3.54 41.88
C VAL A 508 -4.88 3.14 41.48
N TYR A 509 -4.71 1.94 40.92
CA TYR A 509 -3.41 1.48 40.40
C TYR A 509 -2.89 2.36 39.26
N LEU A 510 -3.78 2.78 38.38
CA LEU A 510 -3.44 3.64 37.24
C LEU A 510 -2.98 5.03 37.70
N GLN A 511 -3.64 5.63 38.68
CA GLN A 511 -3.25 6.92 39.27
C GLN A 511 -1.87 6.82 39.95
N GLN A 512 -1.61 5.75 40.73
CA GLN A 512 -0.29 5.50 41.31
C GLN A 512 0.80 5.35 40.26
N ALA A 513 0.52 4.64 39.19
CA ALA A 513 1.45 4.48 38.08
C ALA A 513 1.73 5.83 37.39
N ILE A 514 0.71 6.63 37.12
CA ILE A 514 0.86 7.97 36.53
C ILE A 514 1.69 8.87 37.46
N SER A 515 1.36 8.93 38.77
CA SER A 515 2.11 9.73 39.73
C SER A 515 3.59 9.36 39.80
N THR A 516 3.92 8.08 39.64
CA THR A 516 5.30 7.60 39.55
C THR A 516 5.97 7.99 38.23
N LEU A 517 5.25 7.92 37.10
CA LEU A 517 5.75 8.25 35.77
C LEU A 517 6.16 9.72 35.65
N VAL A 518 5.39 10.63 36.25
CA VAL A 518 5.51 12.08 36.04
C VAL A 518 6.51 12.75 36.97
N LYS A 519 7.03 12.04 37.96
CA LYS A 519 7.97 12.59 38.92
C LYS A 519 9.21 13.16 38.21
N ASP A 520 9.54 14.43 38.50
CA ASP A 520 10.68 15.16 37.93
C ASP A 520 10.66 15.32 36.39
N LYS A 521 9.47 15.32 35.77
CA LYS A 521 9.29 15.45 34.33
C LYS A 521 8.34 16.58 33.97
N THR A 522 8.42 17.06 32.73
CA THR A 522 7.44 17.98 32.15
C THR A 522 6.22 17.17 31.70
N LEU A 523 5.09 17.37 32.36
CA LEU A 523 3.86 16.65 32.10
C LEU A 523 2.83 17.53 31.39
N ILE A 524 2.33 17.05 30.27
CA ILE A 524 1.17 17.61 29.58
C ILE A 524 0.06 16.57 29.65
N VAL A 525 -1.09 16.93 30.25
CA VAL A 525 -2.20 16.02 30.40
C VAL A 525 -3.49 16.60 29.78
N ILE A 526 -4.12 15.86 28.89
CA ILE A 526 -5.50 16.15 28.49
C ILE A 526 -6.40 15.56 29.56
N ALA A 527 -6.95 16.44 30.40
CA ALA A 527 -7.60 16.01 31.62
C ALA A 527 -9.12 15.99 31.49
N HIS A 528 -9.70 14.83 31.76
CA HIS A 528 -11.13 14.64 31.90
C HIS A 528 -11.57 14.37 33.38
N ARG A 529 -10.61 14.31 34.32
CA ARG A 529 -10.89 14.06 35.75
C ARG A 529 -10.52 15.26 36.62
N LEU A 530 -11.39 15.56 37.57
CA LEU A 530 -11.27 16.72 38.47
C LEU A 530 -9.99 16.67 39.33
N SER A 531 -9.61 15.48 39.83
CA SER A 531 -8.40 15.30 40.64
C SER A 531 -7.14 15.70 39.90
N THR A 532 -6.99 15.24 38.65
CA THR A 532 -5.84 15.54 37.82
C THR A 532 -5.73 17.03 37.45
N ILE A 533 -6.90 17.70 37.28
CA ILE A 533 -6.95 19.13 36.92
C ILE A 533 -6.58 19.99 38.14
N ARG A 534 -7.00 19.61 39.33
CA ARG A 534 -6.81 20.39 40.56
C ARG A 534 -5.35 20.54 40.93
N ASP A 535 -4.57 19.46 40.74
CA ASP A 535 -3.18 19.40 41.18
C ASP A 535 -2.21 19.95 40.12
N ALA A 536 -2.72 20.44 38.97
CA ALA A 536 -1.91 21.01 37.90
C ALA A 536 -1.38 22.39 38.30
N GLU A 537 -0.10 22.63 38.01
CA GLU A 537 0.54 23.93 38.23
C GLU A 537 0.03 24.98 37.26
N GLN A 538 -0.39 24.54 36.07
CA GLN A 538 -1.00 25.38 35.04
C GLN A 538 -2.17 24.65 34.37
N ILE A 539 -3.24 25.37 34.11
CA ILE A 539 -4.42 24.89 33.39
C ILE A 539 -4.59 25.76 32.15
N LEU A 540 -4.67 25.14 30.98
CA LEU A 540 -5.00 25.78 29.71
C LEU A 540 -6.42 25.37 29.30
N VAL A 541 -7.29 26.35 29.14
CA VAL A 541 -8.68 26.13 28.73
C VAL A 541 -8.83 26.43 27.26
N ILE A 542 -9.06 25.39 26.47
CA ILE A 542 -9.18 25.48 25.01
C ILE A 542 -10.65 25.33 24.61
N ASP A 543 -11.16 26.30 23.88
CA ASP A 543 -12.51 26.27 23.32
C ASP A 543 -12.51 26.81 21.89
N ASN A 544 -13.20 26.07 20.99
CA ASN A 544 -13.29 26.42 19.58
C ASN A 544 -11.92 26.81 18.94
N GLY A 545 -10.89 26.05 19.30
CA GLY A 545 -9.54 26.22 18.77
C GLY A 545 -8.77 27.41 19.35
N LYS A 546 -9.24 28.07 20.41
CA LYS A 546 -8.60 29.23 21.04
C LYS A 546 -8.29 28.97 22.51
N LEU A 547 -7.21 29.54 23.00
CA LEU A 547 -6.93 29.62 24.44
C LEU A 547 -7.81 30.72 25.04
N VAL A 548 -8.83 30.30 25.81
CA VAL A 548 -9.82 31.25 26.38
C VAL A 548 -9.54 31.60 27.83
N GLN A 549 -8.92 30.73 28.61
CA GLN A 549 -8.49 30.98 29.97
C GLN A 549 -7.20 30.21 30.26
N HIS A 550 -6.34 30.75 31.13
CA HIS A 550 -5.17 30.05 31.66
C HIS A 550 -4.87 30.51 33.07
N GLY A 551 -4.36 29.64 33.92
CA GLY A 551 -4.06 29.94 35.33
C GLY A 551 -4.06 28.69 36.20
N LYS A 552 -4.06 28.87 37.51
CA LYS A 552 -4.17 27.77 38.49
C LYS A 552 -5.65 27.46 38.81
N HIS A 553 -5.90 26.27 39.37
CA HIS A 553 -7.23 25.84 39.75
C HIS A 553 -7.98 26.88 40.62
N ASP A 554 -7.32 27.33 41.71
CA ASP A 554 -7.91 28.23 42.69
C ASP A 554 -8.28 29.61 42.11
N GLU A 555 -7.59 30.04 41.07
CA GLU A 555 -7.85 31.29 40.32
C GLU A 555 -9.03 31.10 39.39
N LEU A 556 -8.97 30.03 38.56
CA LEU A 556 -9.92 29.80 37.49
C LEU A 556 -11.31 29.36 37.98
N VAL A 557 -11.39 28.75 39.17
CA VAL A 557 -12.68 28.34 39.76
C VAL A 557 -13.50 29.55 40.24
N LEU A 558 -12.80 30.64 40.59
CA LEU A 558 -13.44 31.91 41.02
C LEU A 558 -13.76 32.84 39.87
N GLN A 559 -13.15 32.62 38.71
CA GLN A 559 -13.34 33.41 37.49
C GLN A 559 -14.55 32.92 36.71
N GLU A 560 -15.51 33.82 36.40
CA GLU A 560 -16.57 33.46 35.46
C GLU A 560 -16.02 33.05 34.12
N GLY A 561 -16.40 31.83 33.67
CA GLY A 561 -15.89 31.33 32.38
C GLY A 561 -16.21 29.85 32.17
N ILE A 562 -15.56 29.32 31.11
CA ILE A 562 -15.77 27.94 30.70
C ILE A 562 -15.24 26.96 31.75
N TYR A 563 -14.11 27.30 32.39
CA TYR A 563 -13.54 26.43 33.43
C TYR A 563 -14.46 26.23 34.61
N GLN A 564 -15.02 27.32 35.17
CA GLN A 564 -15.94 27.27 36.28
C GLN A 564 -17.22 26.48 35.96
N LYS A 565 -17.80 26.71 34.77
CA LYS A 565 -18.94 25.93 34.27
C LYS A 565 -18.63 24.44 34.20
N TYR A 566 -17.48 24.10 33.62
CA TYR A 566 -17.01 22.74 33.43
C TYR A 566 -16.75 22.04 34.78
N TRP A 567 -16.14 22.75 35.73
CA TRP A 567 -15.92 22.28 37.09
C TRP A 567 -17.25 22.00 37.83
N ASN A 568 -18.18 22.95 37.80
CA ASN A 568 -19.49 22.83 38.48
C ASN A 568 -20.33 21.68 37.93
N ILE A 569 -20.36 21.52 36.60
CA ILE A 569 -21.08 20.39 35.97
C ILE A 569 -20.52 19.05 36.45
N ARG A 570 -19.21 18.92 36.53
CA ARG A 570 -18.56 17.68 36.97
C ARG A 570 -18.67 17.42 38.47
N GLN A 571 -18.65 18.45 39.29
CA GLN A 571 -18.95 18.33 40.74
C GLN A 571 -20.39 17.85 40.98
N ASN A 572 -21.34 18.44 40.27
CA ASN A 572 -22.74 18.04 40.35
C ASN A 572 -22.97 16.61 39.84
N ALA A 573 -22.27 16.19 38.79
CA ALA A 573 -22.33 14.80 38.31
C ALA A 573 -21.76 13.78 39.31
N LYS A 574 -20.73 14.14 40.10
CA LYS A 574 -20.24 13.32 41.23
C LYS A 574 -21.21 13.25 42.38
N ALA A 575 -21.96 14.32 42.62
CA ALA A 575 -22.95 14.39 43.69
C ALA A 575 -24.28 13.71 43.33
N TRP A 576 -24.50 13.37 42.08
CA TRP A 576 -25.70 12.67 41.63
C TRP A 576 -25.62 11.20 42.06
N LYS A 577 -26.06 10.94 43.27
CA LYS A 577 -26.39 9.59 43.74
C LYS A 577 -27.64 9.17 42.99
N VAL A 578 -27.55 8.10 42.22
CA VAL A 578 -28.73 7.39 41.72
C VAL A 578 -29.59 7.10 42.97
N ALA A 579 -30.73 7.74 43.09
CA ALA A 579 -31.68 7.43 44.16
C ALA A 579 -32.06 5.95 44.01
N GLN A 580 -31.70 5.16 45.00
CA GLN A 580 -32.13 3.77 45.15
C GLN A 580 -33.63 3.70 45.29
#